data_bd6cc6715fe1d8b520623ebbac79a884
#
_entry.id   bd6cc6715fe1d8b520623ebbac79a884
#
_cell.length_a   1.000
_cell.length_b   1.000
_cell.length_c   1.000
_cell.angle_alpha   90.00
_cell.angle_beta   90.00
_cell.angle_gamma   90.00
#
_symmetry.space_group_name_H-M   'P 1'
#
loop_
_entity.id
_entity.type
_entity.pdbx_description
1 polymer ?
#
loop_
_entity_poly.entity_id
_entity_poly.type
_entity_poly.pdbx_seq_one_letter_code
_entity_poly.pdbx_strand_id
1 'polypeptide(L)'
;NFIFRTREFEQMEIEYFCEPGKDLEVHASWKEACKNFLLNTLSIKEENIRLRDHDQDELSHYSNATTDIEYKFPFGWWELWWVADRTDFDLKAHMAESKADMSYFDPVTNRKYIPYVIEPSVWLNRLFLTVMSDAYTVDWEGEEARIYLKLDPKVAPIKIWVLPVVKKIWDDAKKVFAQLAEDFQCEYDEVWTIGKRYARFDEIWTPFCVTI
;
A
#
# COMPACT_ATOMS: atom_id res chain seq x y z
N ASN A 1 -7.21 1.55 -19.85
CA ASN A 1 -6.13 1.72 -18.88
C ASN A 1 -6.60 2.04 -17.45
N PHE A 2 -7.87 2.47 -17.29
CA PHE A 2 -8.43 2.85 -15.99
C PHE A 2 -7.39 3.61 -15.14
N ILE A 3 -7.22 3.31 -13.84
CA ILE A 3 -6.21 3.92 -12.97
C ILE A 3 -4.83 3.25 -13.03
N PHE A 4 -4.68 2.18 -13.83
CA PHE A 4 -3.41 1.46 -13.94
C PHE A 4 -2.32 2.24 -14.69
N ARG A 5 -2.71 2.98 -15.72
CA ARG A 5 -1.81 3.84 -16.50
C ARG A 5 -2.51 5.11 -16.90
N THR A 6 -2.18 6.19 -16.24
CA THR A 6 -2.78 7.52 -16.40
C THR A 6 -1.71 8.55 -16.77
N ARG A 7 -2.10 9.74 -17.21
CA ARG A 7 -1.16 10.84 -17.51
C ARG A 7 -0.66 11.51 -16.24
N GLU A 8 -1.53 11.59 -15.24
CA GLU A 8 -1.23 12.10 -13.91
C GLU A 8 -1.43 10.96 -12.92
N PHE A 9 -0.49 10.76 -12.02
CA PHE A 9 -0.50 9.69 -11.02
C PHE A 9 0.23 10.14 -9.78
N GLU A 10 -0.06 9.50 -8.67
CA GLU A 10 0.66 9.66 -7.43
C GLU A 10 1.66 8.51 -7.26
N GLN A 11 2.86 8.88 -6.82
CA GLN A 11 3.96 7.96 -6.56
C GLN A 11 4.48 8.23 -5.16
N MET A 12 4.78 7.17 -4.42
CA MET A 12 5.41 7.23 -3.11
C MET A 12 6.81 6.66 -3.25
N GLU A 13 7.81 7.43 -2.87
CA GLU A 13 9.21 7.08 -2.98
C GLU A 13 9.90 7.22 -1.62
N ILE A 14 10.83 6.33 -1.36
CA ILE A 14 11.72 6.38 -0.20
C ILE A 14 13.14 6.43 -0.73
N GLU A 15 13.89 7.44 -0.30
CA GLU A 15 15.32 7.55 -0.58
C GLU A 15 16.11 7.12 0.66
N TYR A 16 16.57 5.89 0.68
CA TYR A 16 17.34 5.36 1.79
C TYR A 16 18.83 5.42 1.50
N PHE A 17 19.54 6.19 2.30
CA PHE A 17 20.99 6.41 2.15
C PHE A 17 21.76 5.36 2.93
N CYS A 18 22.72 4.71 2.28
CA CYS A 18 23.58 3.71 2.91
C CYS A 18 25.07 3.92 2.58
N GLU A 19 25.91 3.26 3.35
CA GLU A 19 27.35 3.23 3.09
C GLU A 19 27.66 2.45 1.81
N PRO A 20 28.49 2.96 0.89
CA PRO A 20 28.93 2.23 -0.29
C PRO A 20 29.52 0.85 0.08
N GLY A 21 29.10 -0.19 -0.65
CA GLY A 21 29.47 -1.58 -0.38
C GLY A 21 28.52 -2.32 0.56
N LYS A 22 27.50 -1.63 1.13
CA LYS A 22 26.37 -2.26 1.85
C LYS A 22 25.08 -2.22 1.04
N ASP A 23 25.12 -1.64 -0.11
CA ASP A 23 23.98 -1.37 -1.00
C ASP A 23 23.18 -2.64 -1.33
N LEU A 24 23.82 -3.73 -1.73
CA LEU A 24 23.13 -4.97 -2.07
C LEU A 24 22.44 -5.63 -0.86
N GLU A 25 23.04 -5.55 0.33
CA GLU A 25 22.42 -6.03 1.57
C GLU A 25 21.19 -5.19 1.92
N VAL A 26 21.33 -3.87 1.83
CA VAL A 26 20.24 -2.92 2.09
C VAL A 26 19.13 -3.08 1.05
N HIS A 27 19.47 -3.22 -0.23
CA HIS A 27 18.52 -3.50 -1.31
C HIS A 27 17.72 -4.77 -1.01
N ALA A 28 18.38 -5.88 -0.63
CA ALA A 28 17.71 -7.12 -0.26
C ALA A 28 16.75 -6.93 0.94
N SER A 29 17.15 -6.15 1.95
CA SER A 29 16.30 -5.87 3.10
C SER A 29 15.05 -5.06 2.74
N TRP A 30 15.17 -4.10 1.81
CA TRP A 30 14.04 -3.33 1.32
C TRP A 30 13.08 -4.16 0.45
N LYS A 31 13.59 -5.07 -0.39
CA LYS A 31 12.74 -6.03 -1.12
C LYS A 31 11.82 -6.78 -0.17
N GLU A 32 12.40 -7.34 0.89
CA GLU A 32 11.62 -8.08 1.90
C GLU A 32 10.66 -7.17 2.68
N ALA A 33 11.08 -5.96 3.05
CA ALA A 33 10.22 -5.02 3.75
C ALA A 33 9.00 -4.61 2.90
N CYS A 34 9.19 -4.32 1.62
CA CYS A 34 8.11 -3.98 0.69
C CYS A 34 7.16 -5.16 0.46
N LYS A 35 7.70 -6.38 0.24
CA LYS A 35 6.90 -7.60 0.13
C LYS A 35 6.08 -7.83 1.42
N ASN A 36 6.71 -7.72 2.57
CA ASN A 36 6.04 -7.90 3.87
C ASN A 36 4.96 -6.85 4.13
N PHE A 37 5.13 -5.62 3.67
CA PHE A 37 4.08 -4.61 3.74
C PHE A 37 2.83 -5.03 2.94
N LEU A 38 3.01 -5.54 1.72
CA LEU A 38 1.90 -6.04 0.91
C LEU A 38 1.18 -7.22 1.59
N LEU A 39 1.94 -8.18 2.12
CA LEU A 39 1.38 -9.38 2.75
C LEU A 39 0.73 -9.09 4.11
N ASN A 40 1.42 -8.38 5.00
CA ASN A 40 1.05 -8.30 6.42
C ASN A 40 0.25 -7.04 6.77
N THR A 41 0.38 -5.97 5.97
CA THR A 41 -0.36 -4.72 6.21
C THR A 41 -1.58 -4.60 5.30
N LEU A 42 -1.43 -4.96 4.03
CA LEU A 42 -2.50 -4.88 3.05
C LEU A 42 -3.22 -6.22 2.84
N SER A 43 -2.70 -7.31 3.42
CA SER A 43 -3.23 -8.68 3.32
C SER A 43 -3.41 -9.17 1.88
N ILE A 44 -2.51 -8.73 0.98
CA ILE A 44 -2.47 -9.23 -0.40
C ILE A 44 -2.03 -10.70 -0.38
N LYS A 45 -2.68 -11.55 -1.17
CA LYS A 45 -2.37 -12.98 -1.25
C LYS A 45 -1.00 -13.21 -1.84
N GLU A 46 -0.19 -14.06 -1.20
CA GLU A 46 1.20 -14.30 -1.63
C GLU A 46 1.28 -14.90 -3.04
N GLU A 47 0.32 -15.75 -3.44
CA GLU A 47 0.25 -16.32 -4.79
C GLU A 47 -0.01 -15.29 -5.89
N ASN A 48 -0.40 -14.07 -5.53
CA ASN A 48 -0.61 -12.95 -6.43
C ASN A 48 0.57 -11.97 -6.49
N ILE A 49 1.66 -12.27 -5.78
CA ILE A 49 2.89 -11.45 -5.76
C ILE A 49 4.05 -12.27 -6.26
N ARG A 50 4.94 -11.67 -7.06
CA ARG A 50 6.24 -12.22 -7.38
C ARG A 50 7.31 -11.14 -7.39
N LEU A 51 8.53 -11.52 -7.06
CA LEU A 51 9.72 -10.68 -7.21
C LEU A 51 10.37 -11.01 -8.54
N ARG A 52 10.79 -9.98 -9.28
CA ARG A 52 11.50 -10.10 -10.54
C ARG A 52 12.75 -9.23 -10.48
N ASP A 53 13.89 -9.86 -10.30
CA ASP A 53 15.16 -9.15 -10.40
C ASP A 53 15.46 -8.86 -11.88
N HIS A 54 15.95 -7.66 -12.17
CA HIS A 54 16.35 -7.26 -13.51
C HIS A 54 17.68 -7.91 -13.89
N ASP A 55 17.76 -8.38 -15.14
CA ASP A 55 19.03 -8.81 -15.72
C ASP A 55 19.95 -7.61 -16.01
N GLN A 56 21.24 -7.84 -16.16
CA GLN A 56 22.25 -6.79 -16.33
C GLN A 56 21.98 -5.85 -17.53
N ASP A 57 21.40 -6.37 -18.60
CA ASP A 57 21.03 -5.63 -19.81
C ASP A 57 19.71 -4.84 -19.67
N GLU A 58 18.93 -5.12 -18.65
CA GLU A 58 17.70 -4.39 -18.31
C GLU A 58 17.98 -3.24 -17.33
N LEU A 59 19.10 -3.27 -16.61
CA LEU A 59 19.41 -2.25 -15.62
C LEU A 59 19.57 -0.86 -16.24
N SER A 60 19.01 0.13 -15.61
CA SER A 60 19.31 1.53 -15.94
C SER A 60 20.78 1.83 -15.70
N HIS A 61 21.35 2.76 -16.47
CA HIS A 61 22.78 3.11 -16.40
C HIS A 61 23.25 3.64 -15.03
N TYR A 62 22.33 4.00 -14.16
CA TYR A 62 22.57 4.47 -12.79
C TYR A 62 22.34 3.38 -11.72
N SER A 63 21.82 2.23 -12.11
CA SER A 63 21.42 1.18 -11.16
C SER A 63 22.40 0.03 -11.13
N ASN A 64 22.74 -0.40 -9.90
CA ASN A 64 23.54 -1.60 -9.66
C ASN A 64 22.66 -2.85 -9.49
N ALA A 65 21.44 -2.68 -9.00
CA ALA A 65 20.42 -3.70 -8.89
C ALA A 65 19.03 -3.08 -8.93
N THR A 66 18.08 -3.76 -9.56
CA THR A 66 16.66 -3.38 -9.54
C THR A 66 15.80 -4.63 -9.42
N THR A 67 14.80 -4.58 -8.58
CA THR A 67 13.81 -5.63 -8.41
C THR A 67 12.43 -5.05 -8.54
N ASP A 68 11.62 -5.59 -9.46
CA ASP A 68 10.20 -5.33 -9.51
C ASP A 68 9.45 -6.25 -8.55
N ILE A 69 8.48 -5.69 -7.84
CA ILE A 69 7.46 -6.45 -7.14
C ILE A 69 6.23 -6.40 -8.02
N GLU A 70 5.90 -7.51 -8.64
CA GLU A 70 4.78 -7.62 -9.56
C GLU A 70 3.56 -8.21 -8.88
N TYR A 71 2.39 -7.72 -9.27
CA TYR A 71 1.10 -8.26 -8.86
C TYR A 71 0.36 -8.86 -10.05
N LYS A 72 -0.38 -9.95 -9.79
CA LYS A 72 -1.23 -10.65 -10.76
C LYS A 72 -2.57 -9.94 -10.91
N PHE A 73 -2.59 -8.90 -11.72
CA PHE A 73 -3.84 -8.22 -12.07
C PHE A 73 -4.75 -9.12 -12.93
N PRO A 74 -6.06 -8.81 -13.05
CA PRO A 74 -6.97 -9.57 -13.94
C PRO A 74 -6.50 -9.66 -15.40
N PHE A 75 -5.64 -8.75 -15.83
CA PHE A 75 -5.07 -8.67 -17.19
C PHE A 75 -3.60 -9.14 -17.29
N GLY A 76 -3.08 -9.78 -16.26
CA GLY A 76 -1.74 -10.38 -16.24
C GLY A 76 -0.83 -9.85 -15.13
N TRP A 77 0.42 -10.33 -15.16
CA TRP A 77 1.46 -9.89 -14.24
C TRP A 77 2.01 -8.55 -14.68
N TRP A 78 2.03 -7.58 -13.76
CA TRP A 78 2.56 -6.26 -13.99
C TRP A 78 3.20 -5.69 -12.75
N GLU A 79 4.19 -4.86 -12.98
CA GLU A 79 4.91 -4.07 -11.98
C GLU A 79 3.94 -3.24 -11.15
N LEU A 80 4.05 -3.39 -9.83
CA LEU A 80 3.35 -2.63 -8.81
C LEU A 80 4.30 -1.70 -8.07
N TRP A 81 5.47 -2.20 -7.75
CA TRP A 81 6.47 -1.55 -6.93
C TRP A 81 7.85 -1.93 -7.46
N TRP A 82 8.83 -1.08 -7.34
CA TRP A 82 10.22 -1.46 -7.58
C TRP A 82 11.11 -1.05 -6.42
N VAL A 83 12.26 -1.69 -6.29
CA VAL A 83 13.35 -1.33 -5.40
C VAL A 83 14.60 -1.24 -6.24
N ALA A 84 15.18 -0.04 -6.36
CA ALA A 84 16.39 0.21 -7.14
C ALA A 84 17.56 0.58 -6.23
N ASP A 85 18.71 0.01 -6.50
CA ASP A 85 20.00 0.51 -6.01
C ASP A 85 20.55 1.51 -7.03
N ARG A 86 20.43 2.79 -6.74
CA ARG A 86 20.81 3.93 -7.61
C ARG A 86 22.27 4.33 -7.43
N THR A 87 23.00 3.64 -6.56
CA THR A 87 24.39 3.99 -6.20
C THR A 87 24.51 5.45 -5.72
N ASP A 88 25.60 6.13 -6.02
CA ASP A 88 25.79 7.55 -5.75
C ASP A 88 25.55 8.44 -6.99
N PHE A 89 24.90 7.88 -8.02
CA PHE A 89 24.75 8.53 -9.32
C PHE A 89 24.08 9.90 -9.23
N ASP A 90 22.92 9.96 -8.59
CA ASP A 90 22.15 11.20 -8.48
C ASP A 90 22.88 12.24 -7.63
N LEU A 91 23.44 11.84 -6.49
CA LEU A 91 24.18 12.75 -5.62
C LEU A 91 25.40 13.32 -6.31
N LYS A 92 26.15 12.52 -7.08
CA LYS A 92 27.28 12.99 -7.88
C LYS A 92 26.85 13.99 -8.96
N ALA A 93 25.75 13.71 -9.65
CA ALA A 93 25.19 14.62 -10.66
C ALA A 93 24.75 15.95 -10.00
N HIS A 94 24.05 15.90 -8.88
CA HIS A 94 23.65 17.10 -8.14
C HIS A 94 24.84 17.90 -7.62
N MET A 95 25.86 17.23 -7.08
CA MET A 95 27.10 17.90 -6.64
C MET A 95 27.81 18.57 -7.81
N ALA A 96 27.84 17.92 -8.97
CA ALA A 96 28.50 18.47 -10.17
C ALA A 96 27.82 19.74 -10.65
N GLU A 97 26.48 19.83 -10.60
CA GLU A 97 25.73 21.00 -11.05
C GLU A 97 25.62 22.09 -9.96
N SER A 98 25.22 21.73 -8.75
CA SER A 98 24.99 22.71 -7.67
C SER A 98 26.26 23.22 -7.01
N LYS A 99 27.39 22.51 -7.17
CA LYS A 99 28.66 22.74 -6.45
C LYS A 99 28.54 22.57 -4.93
N ALA A 100 27.41 22.01 -4.44
CA ALA A 100 27.21 21.70 -3.01
C ALA A 100 27.86 20.36 -2.66
N ASP A 101 28.45 20.27 -1.49
CA ASP A 101 28.98 19.01 -0.95
C ASP A 101 27.80 18.19 -0.35
N MET A 102 27.47 17.05 -0.94
CA MET A 102 26.43 16.12 -0.51
C MET A 102 27.01 14.86 0.12
N SER A 103 28.28 14.89 0.52
CA SER A 103 28.88 13.76 1.22
C SER A 103 28.42 13.69 2.68
N TYR A 104 28.30 12.48 3.18
CA TYR A 104 28.01 12.18 4.58
C TYR A 104 29.31 11.98 5.36
N PHE A 105 29.40 12.58 6.54
CA PHE A 105 30.46 12.30 7.49
C PHE A 105 29.92 11.38 8.59
N ASP A 106 30.48 10.18 8.66
CA ASP A 106 30.15 9.21 9.70
C ASP A 106 31.00 9.47 10.96
N PRO A 107 30.41 9.95 12.06
CA PRO A 107 31.15 10.23 13.29
C PRO A 107 31.63 8.98 14.02
N VAL A 108 31.05 7.81 13.74
CA VAL A 108 31.42 6.55 14.39
C VAL A 108 32.71 6.00 13.78
N THR A 109 32.80 5.99 12.46
CA THR A 109 33.96 5.47 11.73
C THR A 109 34.98 6.56 11.35
N ASN A 110 34.65 7.84 11.59
CA ASN A 110 35.44 9.01 11.20
C ASN A 110 35.75 9.03 9.69
N ARG A 111 34.79 8.57 8.86
CA ARG A 111 34.95 8.53 7.39
C ARG A 111 33.96 9.46 6.71
N LYS A 112 34.39 10.00 5.58
CA LYS A 112 33.55 10.83 4.71
C LYS A 112 33.35 10.10 3.37
N TYR A 113 32.12 10.00 2.92
CA TYR A 113 31.76 9.33 1.65
C TYR A 113 30.50 9.93 1.04
N ILE A 114 30.29 9.71 -0.25
CA ILE A 114 29.02 9.98 -0.90
C ILE A 114 28.16 8.73 -0.70
N PRO A 115 26.99 8.83 -0.04
CA PRO A 115 26.14 7.66 0.19
C PRO A 115 25.64 7.03 -1.11
N TYR A 116 25.35 5.72 -1.05
CA TYR A 116 24.52 5.07 -2.05
C TYR A 116 23.05 5.21 -1.67
N VAL A 117 22.19 5.21 -2.66
CA VAL A 117 20.75 5.41 -2.50
C VAL A 117 20.01 4.16 -2.91
N ILE A 118 19.21 3.62 -2.00
CA ILE A 118 18.24 2.58 -2.31
C ILE A 118 16.87 3.23 -2.36
N GLU A 119 16.19 3.09 -3.49
CA GLU A 119 14.89 3.70 -3.79
C GLU A 119 13.80 2.63 -3.91
N PRO A 120 13.03 2.37 -2.86
CA PRO A 120 11.74 1.73 -2.99
C PRO A 120 10.71 2.74 -3.51
N SER A 121 10.04 2.41 -4.60
CA SER A 121 9.03 3.29 -5.21
C SER A 121 7.78 2.54 -5.62
N VAL A 122 6.60 3.05 -5.23
CA VAL A 122 5.30 2.46 -5.50
C VAL A 122 4.33 3.45 -6.13
N TRP A 123 3.60 2.98 -7.12
CA TRP A 123 2.55 3.75 -7.77
C TRP A 123 1.25 3.63 -6.98
N LEU A 124 0.84 4.71 -6.31
CA LEU A 124 -0.33 4.70 -5.42
C LEU A 124 -1.60 4.23 -6.11
N ASN A 125 -1.84 4.68 -7.35
CA ASN A 125 -3.00 4.26 -8.13
C ASN A 125 -3.00 2.75 -8.41
N ARG A 126 -1.83 2.16 -8.71
CA ARG A 126 -1.71 0.71 -8.89
C ARG A 126 -1.86 -0.04 -7.58
N LEU A 127 -1.32 0.49 -6.48
CA LEU A 127 -1.49 -0.09 -5.15
C LEU A 127 -2.97 -0.13 -4.74
N PHE A 128 -3.69 0.96 -4.97
CA PHE A 128 -5.15 1.00 -4.77
C PHE A 128 -5.85 -0.07 -5.61
N LEU A 129 -5.55 -0.15 -6.91
CA LEU A 129 -6.13 -1.15 -7.80
C LEU A 129 -5.79 -2.58 -7.35
N THR A 130 -4.57 -2.81 -6.84
CA THR A 130 -4.13 -4.10 -6.29
C THR A 130 -4.98 -4.50 -5.10
N VAL A 131 -5.15 -3.60 -4.12
CA VAL A 131 -5.96 -3.87 -2.93
C VAL A 131 -7.40 -4.19 -3.31
N MET A 132 -7.99 -3.41 -4.23
CA MET A 132 -9.36 -3.64 -4.71
C MET A 132 -9.49 -4.97 -5.46
N SER A 133 -8.53 -5.30 -6.32
CA SER A 133 -8.54 -6.53 -7.12
C SER A 133 -8.36 -7.78 -6.24
N ASP A 134 -7.48 -7.71 -5.24
CA ASP A 134 -7.20 -8.84 -4.36
C ASP A 134 -8.32 -9.08 -3.36
N ALA A 135 -8.98 -8.01 -2.91
CA ALA A 135 -10.12 -8.06 -1.99
C ALA A 135 -11.43 -8.46 -2.67
N TYR A 136 -11.54 -8.29 -4.00
CA TYR A 136 -12.76 -8.60 -4.72
C TYR A 136 -13.12 -10.08 -4.58
N THR A 137 -14.29 -10.34 -4.03
CA THR A 137 -14.75 -11.69 -3.71
C THR A 137 -16.18 -11.88 -4.22
N VAL A 138 -16.44 -13.06 -4.77
CA VAL A 138 -17.77 -13.50 -5.18
C VAL A 138 -18.06 -14.79 -4.45
N ASP A 139 -19.05 -14.75 -3.57
CA ASP A 139 -19.59 -15.94 -2.92
C ASP A 139 -20.81 -16.41 -3.71
N TRP A 140 -20.93 -17.73 -3.84
CA TRP A 140 -22.01 -18.44 -4.53
C TRP A 140 -22.07 -18.15 -6.04
N GLU A 141 -22.83 -18.93 -6.75
CA GLU A 141 -23.01 -18.83 -8.19
C GLU A 141 -24.48 -18.51 -8.53
N GLY A 142 -24.69 -17.90 -9.70
CA GLY A 142 -26.01 -17.61 -10.23
C GLY A 142 -26.66 -16.35 -9.65
N GLU A 143 -27.98 -16.36 -9.56
CA GLU A 143 -28.77 -15.19 -9.12
C GLU A 143 -28.58 -14.82 -7.64
N GLU A 144 -28.05 -15.74 -6.85
CA GLU A 144 -27.73 -15.51 -5.42
C GLU A 144 -26.29 -15.08 -5.19
N ALA A 145 -25.52 -14.80 -6.26
CA ALA A 145 -24.13 -14.36 -6.16
C ALA A 145 -24.03 -13.10 -5.31
N ARG A 146 -23.17 -13.18 -4.29
CA ARG A 146 -22.84 -12.06 -3.42
C ARG A 146 -21.46 -11.53 -3.76
N ILE A 147 -21.37 -10.26 -4.11
CA ILE A 147 -20.12 -9.57 -4.45
C ILE A 147 -19.78 -8.63 -3.31
N TYR A 148 -18.52 -8.71 -2.83
CA TYR A 148 -18.02 -7.83 -1.79
C TYR A 148 -16.50 -7.69 -1.86
N LEU A 149 -15.97 -6.68 -1.14
CA LEU A 149 -14.54 -6.45 -1.00
C LEU A 149 -14.06 -7.00 0.34
N LYS A 150 -13.35 -8.11 0.35
CA LYS A 150 -12.79 -8.71 1.58
C LYS A 150 -11.52 -7.96 2.00
N LEU A 151 -11.69 -6.74 2.48
CA LEU A 151 -10.60 -5.88 2.92
C LEU A 151 -10.05 -6.32 4.28
N ASP A 152 -8.74 -6.16 4.48
CA ASP A 152 -8.18 -6.25 5.83
C ASP A 152 -8.75 -5.12 6.72
N PRO A 153 -9.07 -5.38 7.99
CA PRO A 153 -9.54 -4.35 8.92
C PRO A 153 -8.65 -3.11 9.02
N LYS A 154 -7.34 -3.24 8.76
CA LYS A 154 -6.39 -2.12 8.76
C LYS A 154 -6.65 -1.15 7.62
N VAL A 155 -7.10 -1.64 6.46
CA VAL A 155 -7.32 -0.83 5.25
C VAL A 155 -8.79 -0.57 4.95
N ALA A 156 -9.73 -1.24 5.63
CA ALA A 156 -11.16 -0.97 5.50
C ALA A 156 -11.46 0.51 5.76
N PRO A 157 -12.16 1.23 4.86
CA PRO A 157 -12.35 2.67 4.98
C PRO A 157 -13.22 3.05 6.18
N ILE A 158 -14.22 2.21 6.49
CA ILE A 158 -15.08 2.36 7.66
C ILE A 158 -14.77 1.22 8.61
N LYS A 159 -14.43 1.56 9.85
CA LYS A 159 -14.06 0.56 10.87
C LYS A 159 -15.29 0.04 11.61
N ILE A 160 -16.22 0.92 11.92
CA ILE A 160 -17.38 0.60 12.76
C ILE A 160 -18.63 1.24 12.15
N TRP A 161 -19.71 0.45 12.07
CA TRP A 161 -21.04 0.96 11.78
C TRP A 161 -21.91 0.87 13.02
N VAL A 162 -22.64 1.97 13.32
CA VAL A 162 -23.60 2.00 14.41
C VAL A 162 -25.01 1.97 13.85
N LEU A 163 -25.77 0.94 14.23
CA LEU A 163 -27.04 0.56 13.63
C LEU A 163 -28.15 0.51 14.69
N PRO A 164 -28.97 1.55 14.89
CA PRO A 164 -30.12 1.46 15.77
C PRO A 164 -31.21 0.58 15.14
N VAL A 165 -31.76 -0.39 15.91
CA VAL A 165 -32.79 -1.30 15.41
C VAL A 165 -34.13 -0.59 15.31
N VAL A 166 -34.49 0.27 16.28
CA VAL A 166 -35.76 0.95 16.36
C VAL A 166 -35.59 2.44 16.62
N LYS A 167 -36.55 3.25 16.17
CA LYS A 167 -36.51 4.72 16.30
C LYS A 167 -36.36 5.21 17.73
N LYS A 168 -36.90 4.47 18.69
CA LYS A 168 -36.90 4.86 20.13
C LYS A 168 -35.49 5.02 20.70
N ILE A 169 -34.49 4.33 20.14
CA ILE A 169 -33.12 4.30 20.66
C ILE A 169 -32.14 5.13 19.81
N TRP A 170 -32.61 5.93 18.86
CA TRP A 170 -31.73 6.70 17.97
C TRP A 170 -30.81 7.66 18.73
N ASP A 171 -31.33 8.33 19.74
CA ASP A 171 -30.52 9.30 20.50
C ASP A 171 -29.41 8.61 21.31
N ASP A 172 -29.66 7.42 21.84
CA ASP A 172 -28.63 6.65 22.54
C ASP A 172 -27.62 6.05 21.54
N ALA A 173 -28.07 5.59 20.39
CA ALA A 173 -27.18 5.13 19.32
C ALA A 173 -26.26 6.26 18.79
N LYS A 174 -26.77 7.49 18.68
CA LYS A 174 -25.97 8.66 18.33
C LYS A 174 -24.91 9.01 19.37
N LYS A 175 -25.19 8.80 20.65
CA LYS A 175 -24.19 8.96 21.72
C LYS A 175 -23.07 7.92 21.58
N VAL A 176 -23.42 6.65 21.34
CA VAL A 176 -22.44 5.59 21.10
C VAL A 176 -21.61 5.87 19.86
N PHE A 177 -22.26 6.30 18.77
CA PHE A 177 -21.55 6.72 17.55
C PHE A 177 -20.55 7.85 17.85
N ALA A 178 -20.96 8.89 18.57
CA ALA A 178 -20.09 10.02 18.90
C ALA A 178 -18.88 9.60 19.72
N GLN A 179 -19.05 8.68 20.68
CA GLN A 179 -17.94 8.14 21.47
C GLN A 179 -16.94 7.32 20.61
N LEU A 180 -17.48 6.46 19.74
CA LEU A 180 -16.61 5.62 18.88
C LEU A 180 -15.89 6.44 17.80
N ALA A 181 -16.53 7.51 17.33
CA ALA A 181 -15.96 8.39 16.30
C ALA A 181 -14.78 9.24 16.80
N GLU A 182 -14.53 9.30 18.10
CA GLU A 182 -13.34 9.95 18.67
C GLU A 182 -12.05 9.19 18.31
N ASP A 183 -12.12 7.85 18.23
CA ASP A 183 -10.95 6.99 18.02
C ASP A 183 -10.95 6.25 16.68
N PHE A 184 -12.12 6.08 16.05
CA PHE A 184 -12.29 5.27 14.86
C PHE A 184 -13.04 5.99 13.74
N GLN A 185 -12.78 5.59 12.51
CA GLN A 185 -13.64 5.97 11.38
C GLN A 185 -14.94 5.20 11.46
N CYS A 186 -15.99 5.89 11.88
CA CYS A 186 -17.31 5.33 12.10
C CYS A 186 -18.35 5.93 11.15
N GLU A 187 -19.37 5.14 10.87
CA GLU A 187 -20.58 5.59 10.19
C GLU A 187 -21.82 5.26 11.02
N TYR A 188 -22.87 6.03 10.84
CA TYR A 188 -24.15 5.84 11.49
C TYR A 188 -25.26 5.74 10.45
N ASP A 189 -26.12 4.72 10.54
CA ASP A 189 -27.22 4.57 9.60
C ASP A 189 -28.54 4.15 10.29
N GLU A 190 -29.56 4.94 10.08
CA GLU A 190 -30.94 4.70 10.57
C GLU A 190 -31.95 4.52 9.42
N VAL A 191 -31.45 4.54 8.15
CA VAL A 191 -32.30 4.47 6.96
C VAL A 191 -32.38 3.03 6.47
N TRP A 192 -33.57 2.59 6.07
CA TRP A 192 -33.85 1.23 5.61
C TRP A 192 -33.98 0.19 6.74
N THR A 193 -34.35 -1.03 6.34
CA THR A 193 -34.41 -2.16 7.26
C THR A 193 -33.01 -2.58 7.70
N ILE A 194 -32.89 -3.15 8.90
CA ILE A 194 -31.61 -3.60 9.46
C ILE A 194 -30.87 -4.54 8.50
N GLY A 195 -31.57 -5.50 7.87
CA GLY A 195 -30.96 -6.42 6.91
C GLY A 195 -30.35 -5.74 5.69
N LYS A 196 -31.02 -4.70 5.12
CA LYS A 196 -30.45 -3.93 4.00
C LYS A 196 -29.23 -3.10 4.40
N ARG A 197 -29.21 -2.63 5.64
CA ARG A 197 -28.07 -1.91 6.19
C ARG A 197 -26.86 -2.85 6.32
N TYR A 198 -27.04 -4.02 6.92
CA TYR A 198 -25.97 -5.03 6.98
C TYR A 198 -25.43 -5.39 5.61
N ALA A 199 -26.29 -5.64 4.62
CA ALA A 199 -25.86 -5.99 3.28
C ALA A 199 -24.90 -4.94 2.67
N ARG A 200 -25.21 -3.64 2.82
CA ARG A 200 -24.31 -2.56 2.33
C ARG A 200 -22.95 -2.54 3.02
N PHE A 201 -22.91 -2.85 4.32
CA PHE A 201 -21.65 -2.81 5.07
C PHE A 201 -20.79 -4.04 4.83
N ASP A 202 -21.45 -5.15 4.54
CA ASP A 202 -20.78 -6.35 4.08
C ASP A 202 -20.11 -6.15 2.71
N GLU A 203 -20.71 -5.38 1.81
CA GLU A 203 -20.15 -5.12 0.46
C GLU A 203 -18.78 -4.43 0.53
N ILE A 204 -18.55 -3.57 1.51
CA ILE A 204 -17.26 -2.87 1.74
C ILE A 204 -16.46 -3.48 2.87
N TRP A 205 -16.91 -4.62 3.41
CA TRP A 205 -16.26 -5.38 4.47
C TRP A 205 -15.94 -4.55 5.72
N THR A 206 -16.93 -3.80 6.24
CA THR A 206 -16.77 -3.09 7.50
C THR A 206 -16.53 -4.08 8.64
N PRO A 207 -15.41 -3.99 9.37
CA PRO A 207 -15.01 -5.03 10.33
C PRO A 207 -15.99 -5.22 11.49
N PHE A 208 -16.61 -4.13 11.95
CA PHE A 208 -17.46 -4.15 13.14
C PHE A 208 -18.77 -3.44 12.92
N CYS A 209 -19.86 -4.08 13.40
CA CYS A 209 -21.19 -3.48 13.43
C CYS A 209 -21.68 -3.46 14.89
N VAL A 210 -22.01 -2.27 15.38
CA VAL A 210 -22.61 -2.08 16.70
C VAL A 210 -24.11 -1.90 16.52
N THR A 211 -24.86 -2.93 16.84
CA THR A 211 -26.33 -2.90 16.76
C THR A 211 -26.92 -2.60 18.13
N ILE A 212 -27.75 -1.59 18.20
CA ILE A 212 -28.38 -1.09 19.44
C ILE A 212 -29.90 -1.19 19.32
#